data_4ecae8990262f44534113f7a0f738e8e
#
_entry.id   4ecae8990262f44534113f7a0f738e8e
#
_cell.length_a   1.000
_cell.length_b   1.000
_cell.length_c   1.000
_cell.angle_alpha   90.00
_cell.angle_beta   90.00
_cell.angle_gamma   90.00
#
_symmetry.space_group_name_H-M   'P 1'
#
loop_
_entity.id
_entity.type
_entity.pdbx_description
1 polymer ?
#
loop_
_entity_poly.entity_id
_entity_poly.type
_entity_poly.pdbx_seq_one_letter_code
_entity_poly.pdbx_strand_id
1 'polypeptide(L)'
;MSTDDTLDEAVEVLQQLGLKEYEAKCFVGLSRLSTGTAKQLSEITDVPRTRVYDAIRLLEAQGLVEIQHSSPQQFRAVPLEEATDTLRDQYEARVERLANALEQAEPVEPADDEEPVQEVWSMSGTTAIANRSNKLITDASEEVVLVIGDDSLLTDELIDSLNGLDPEVDLLIGAVTESLETQIHEAIPNATTFLSGLDWLRNGDGIDEHLAIGRLLLVDRSSILVSTIVPDTNEEQAIFGGGFRNGLIVISRRLLAQGLLPQRDPRPE
;
A
#
# COMPACT_ATOMS: atom_id res chain seq x y z
N MET A 1 11.35 16.30 18.23
CA MET A 1 11.82 14.91 18.31
C MET A 1 13.20 14.94 18.93
N SER A 2 13.43 14.20 20.01
CA SER A 2 14.75 14.09 20.63
C SER A 2 15.65 13.22 19.73
N THR A 3 16.98 13.42 19.82
CA THR A 3 17.93 12.56 19.08
C THR A 3 17.79 11.08 19.49
N ASP A 4 17.42 10.80 20.75
CA ASP A 4 17.19 9.44 21.22
C ASP A 4 15.93 8.84 20.59
N ASP A 5 14.83 9.60 20.45
CA ASP A 5 13.60 9.12 19.78
C ASP A 5 13.88 8.68 18.32
N THR A 6 14.75 9.43 17.61
CA THR A 6 15.11 9.10 16.21
C THR A 6 15.97 7.84 16.10
N LEU A 7 16.83 7.57 17.10
CA LEU A 7 17.67 6.37 17.13
C LEU A 7 16.84 5.12 17.45
N ASP A 8 15.89 5.24 18.37
CA ASP A 8 14.98 4.16 18.71
C ASP A 8 14.07 3.83 17.53
N GLU A 9 13.55 4.82 16.82
CA GLU A 9 12.81 4.63 15.57
C GLU A 9 13.64 3.90 14.51
N ALA A 10 14.92 4.27 14.32
CA ALA A 10 15.81 3.60 13.39
C ALA A 10 16.05 2.13 13.77
N VAL A 11 16.16 1.82 15.05
CA VAL A 11 16.29 0.44 15.54
C VAL A 11 15.01 -0.36 15.26
N GLU A 12 13.83 0.22 15.50
CA GLU A 12 12.55 -0.43 15.21
C GLU A 12 12.37 -0.72 13.72
N VAL A 13 12.66 0.24 12.86
CA VAL A 13 12.58 0.05 11.39
C VAL A 13 13.53 -1.03 10.91
N LEU A 14 14.78 -1.06 11.41
CA LEU A 14 15.74 -2.11 11.06
C LEU A 14 15.27 -3.51 11.52
N GLN A 15 14.56 -3.60 12.65
CA GLN A 15 13.95 -4.86 13.09
C GLN A 15 12.81 -5.30 12.17
N GLN A 16 11.97 -4.38 11.70
CA GLN A 16 10.93 -4.65 10.71
C GLN A 16 11.53 -5.13 9.38
N LEU A 17 12.72 -4.64 9.01
CA LEU A 17 13.47 -5.11 7.86
C LEU A 17 14.19 -6.46 8.11
N GLY A 18 14.11 -7.01 9.32
CA GLY A 18 14.53 -8.37 9.65
C GLY A 18 15.84 -8.49 10.41
N LEU A 19 16.44 -7.39 10.88
CA LEU A 19 17.55 -7.44 11.82
C LEU A 19 17.04 -7.81 13.23
N LYS A 20 17.87 -8.49 14.01
CA LYS A 20 17.56 -8.69 15.42
C LYS A 20 17.93 -7.44 16.23
N GLU A 21 17.34 -7.29 17.41
CA GLU A 21 17.53 -6.12 18.27
C GLU A 21 19.01 -5.71 18.44
N TYR A 22 19.88 -6.65 18.76
CA TYR A 22 21.30 -6.34 18.95
C TYR A 22 22.04 -6.03 17.64
N GLU A 23 21.61 -6.61 16.53
CA GLU A 23 22.14 -6.28 15.20
C GLU A 23 21.75 -4.84 14.83
N ALA A 24 20.47 -4.49 14.98
CA ALA A 24 19.96 -3.15 14.73
C ALA A 24 20.66 -2.08 15.60
N LYS A 25 20.75 -2.32 16.93
CA LYS A 25 21.45 -1.43 17.85
C LYS A 25 22.93 -1.25 17.48
N CYS A 26 23.63 -2.33 17.14
CA CYS A 26 25.04 -2.26 16.72
C CYS A 26 25.19 -1.50 15.40
N PHE A 27 24.33 -1.71 14.42
CA PHE A 27 24.35 -0.99 13.16
C PHE A 27 24.13 0.51 13.35
N VAL A 28 23.07 0.90 14.09
CA VAL A 28 22.79 2.30 14.45
C VAL A 28 23.95 2.92 15.24
N GLY A 29 24.57 2.17 16.16
CA GLY A 29 25.76 2.63 16.87
C GLY A 29 26.96 2.88 15.93
N LEU A 30 27.20 1.99 14.96
CA LEU A 30 28.27 2.14 13.97
C LEU A 30 28.01 3.25 12.96
N SER A 31 26.78 3.50 12.57
CA SER A 31 26.46 4.60 11.64
C SER A 31 26.78 5.98 12.20
N ARG A 32 26.94 6.08 13.53
CA ARG A 32 27.33 7.32 14.25
C ARG A 32 28.86 7.42 14.45
N LEU A 33 29.59 6.38 14.13
CA LEU A 33 31.04 6.31 14.29
C LEU A 33 31.70 6.14 12.93
N SER A 34 32.87 6.77 12.72
CA SER A 34 33.68 6.45 11.53
C SER A 34 34.23 5.02 11.59
N THR A 35 34.65 4.58 12.78
CA THR A 35 35.04 3.21 13.15
C THR A 35 34.80 3.01 14.64
N GLY A 36 34.53 1.78 15.05
CA GLY A 36 34.31 1.44 16.46
C GLY A 36 34.88 0.07 16.84
N THR A 37 35.32 -0.07 18.08
CA THR A 37 35.68 -1.35 18.68
C THR A 37 34.46 -1.95 19.39
N ALA A 38 34.50 -3.25 19.70
CA ALA A 38 33.44 -3.92 20.46
C ALA A 38 33.21 -3.28 21.84
N LYS A 39 34.24 -2.70 22.45
CA LYS A 39 34.11 -1.99 23.70
C LYS A 39 33.32 -0.69 23.54
N GLN A 40 33.68 0.13 22.56
CA GLN A 40 32.99 1.39 22.27
C GLN A 40 31.53 1.17 21.91
N LEU A 41 31.26 0.17 21.05
CA LEU A 41 29.87 -0.20 20.70
C LEU A 41 29.07 -0.63 21.91
N SER A 42 29.63 -1.47 22.78
CA SER A 42 28.96 -1.89 24.02
C SER A 42 28.63 -0.71 24.94
N GLU A 43 29.50 0.31 24.97
CA GLU A 43 29.31 1.51 25.80
C GLU A 43 28.22 2.46 25.26
N ILE A 44 28.02 2.53 23.94
CA ILE A 44 27.06 3.48 23.33
C ILE A 44 25.72 2.86 22.98
N THR A 45 25.62 1.50 22.94
CA THR A 45 24.40 0.79 22.49
C THR A 45 23.76 -0.03 23.60
N ASP A 46 24.35 -0.10 24.78
CA ASP A 46 23.98 -0.97 25.90
C ASP A 46 23.93 -2.47 25.54
N VAL A 47 24.55 -2.87 24.41
CA VAL A 47 24.67 -4.26 24.00
C VAL A 47 25.85 -4.92 24.71
N PRO A 48 25.68 -6.06 25.40
CA PRO A 48 26.78 -6.76 26.04
C PRO A 48 27.91 -7.07 25.06
N ARG A 49 29.16 -6.81 25.45
CA ARG A 49 30.33 -6.94 24.56
C ARG A 49 30.45 -8.28 23.86
N THR A 50 30.06 -9.38 24.51
CA THR A 50 30.01 -10.71 23.89
C THR A 50 29.00 -10.78 22.76
N ARG A 51 27.86 -10.09 22.91
CA ARG A 51 26.81 -10.02 21.90
C ARG A 51 27.14 -9.09 20.76
N VAL A 52 27.96 -8.06 20.98
CA VAL A 52 28.47 -7.20 19.90
C VAL A 52 29.21 -8.03 18.86
N TYR A 53 30.09 -8.94 19.25
CA TYR A 53 30.80 -9.79 18.29
C TYR A 53 29.87 -10.70 17.48
N ASP A 54 28.84 -11.25 18.12
CA ASP A 54 27.84 -12.08 17.43
C ASP A 54 27.03 -11.25 16.44
N ALA A 55 26.57 -10.04 16.84
CA ALA A 55 25.83 -9.12 15.99
C ALA A 55 26.67 -8.65 14.79
N ILE A 56 27.92 -8.26 15.03
CA ILE A 56 28.84 -7.81 13.96
C ILE A 56 29.06 -8.89 12.90
N ARG A 57 29.26 -10.15 13.31
CA ARG A 57 29.41 -11.26 12.33
C ARG A 57 28.18 -11.44 11.46
N LEU A 58 26.99 -11.26 12.03
CA LEU A 58 25.75 -11.37 11.27
C LEU A 58 25.57 -10.17 10.33
N LEU A 59 25.89 -8.97 10.78
CA LEU A 59 25.87 -7.76 9.95
C LEU A 59 26.91 -7.83 8.82
N GLU A 60 28.13 -8.35 9.09
CA GLU A 60 29.14 -8.58 8.06
C GLU A 60 28.65 -9.58 7.00
N ALA A 61 28.05 -10.70 7.44
CA ALA A 61 27.48 -11.70 6.54
C ALA A 61 26.33 -11.15 5.67
N GLN A 62 25.68 -10.09 6.13
CA GLN A 62 24.62 -9.39 5.39
C GLN A 62 25.16 -8.23 4.52
N GLY A 63 26.47 -7.94 4.57
CA GLY A 63 27.07 -6.84 3.82
C GLY A 63 26.82 -5.45 4.40
N LEU A 64 26.40 -5.34 5.67
CA LEU A 64 26.07 -4.08 6.33
C LEU A 64 27.23 -3.49 7.14
N VAL A 65 28.25 -4.30 7.47
CA VAL A 65 29.39 -3.91 8.29
C VAL A 65 30.67 -4.49 7.70
N GLU A 66 31.74 -3.75 7.79
CA GLU A 66 33.09 -4.17 7.43
C GLU A 66 33.95 -4.34 8.68
N ILE A 67 34.81 -5.36 8.68
CA ILE A 67 35.71 -5.70 9.78
C ILE A 67 37.17 -5.45 9.37
N GLN A 68 37.86 -4.61 10.14
CA GLN A 68 39.30 -4.48 10.04
C GLN A 68 39.95 -5.41 11.10
N HIS A 69 40.69 -6.41 10.63
CA HIS A 69 41.43 -7.36 11.48
C HIS A 69 42.71 -6.73 12.09
N SER A 70 42.49 -5.80 13.01
CA SER A 70 43.53 -5.14 13.81
C SER A 70 43.45 -5.66 15.26
N SER A 71 44.38 -5.19 16.11
CA SER A 71 44.33 -5.49 17.56
C SER A 71 44.27 -4.17 18.34
N PRO A 72 43.14 -3.77 18.90
CA PRO A 72 41.83 -4.43 18.84
C PRO A 72 41.18 -4.37 17.45
N GLN A 73 40.25 -5.31 17.15
CA GLN A 73 39.43 -5.28 15.92
C GLN A 73 38.60 -4.00 15.86
N GLN A 74 38.52 -3.44 14.66
CA GLN A 74 37.68 -2.27 14.38
C GLN A 74 36.57 -2.63 13.37
N PHE A 75 35.42 -2.02 13.54
CA PHE A 75 34.22 -2.21 12.74
C PHE A 75 33.79 -0.87 12.17
N ARG A 76 33.21 -0.87 10.99
CA ARG A 76 32.50 0.29 10.45
C ARG A 76 31.22 -0.15 9.73
N ALA A 77 30.19 0.66 9.79
CA ALA A 77 29.05 0.47 8.92
C ALA A 77 29.47 0.81 7.48
N VAL A 78 28.88 0.11 6.51
CA VAL A 78 28.96 0.52 5.11
C VAL A 78 28.25 1.88 4.93
N PRO A 79 28.52 2.64 3.86
CA PRO A 79 27.79 3.87 3.57
C PRO A 79 26.26 3.67 3.64
N LEU A 80 25.53 4.67 4.11
CA LEU A 80 24.08 4.56 4.34
C LEU A 80 23.34 4.17 3.05
N GLU A 81 23.72 4.73 1.91
CA GLU A 81 23.12 4.41 0.60
C GLU A 81 23.33 2.92 0.26
N GLU A 82 24.53 2.39 0.44
CA GLU A 82 24.84 0.99 0.21
C GLU A 82 24.06 0.06 1.18
N ALA A 83 23.97 0.46 2.46
CA ALA A 83 23.19 -0.29 3.44
C ALA A 83 21.70 -0.35 3.11
N THR A 84 21.12 0.77 2.69
CA THR A 84 19.71 0.84 2.32
C THR A 84 19.40 0.03 1.07
N ASP A 85 20.26 0.06 0.07
CA ASP A 85 20.12 -0.77 -1.13
C ASP A 85 20.23 -2.26 -0.79
N THR A 86 21.23 -2.65 0.00
CA THR A 86 21.40 -4.04 0.47
C THR A 86 20.17 -4.55 1.22
N LEU A 87 19.59 -3.73 2.10
CA LEU A 87 18.40 -4.11 2.86
C LEU A 87 17.17 -4.22 1.95
N ARG A 88 17.01 -3.31 0.98
CA ARG A 88 15.93 -3.36 -0.02
C ARG A 88 15.99 -4.65 -0.83
N ASP A 89 17.14 -4.95 -1.41
CA ASP A 89 17.35 -6.16 -2.22
C ASP A 89 17.06 -7.44 -1.43
N GLN A 90 17.49 -7.47 -0.15
CA GLN A 90 17.21 -8.61 0.73
C GLN A 90 15.72 -8.76 1.05
N TYR A 91 15.01 -7.65 1.24
CA TYR A 91 13.58 -7.66 1.49
C TYR A 91 12.81 -8.12 0.25
N GLU A 92 13.13 -7.57 -0.92
CA GLU A 92 12.54 -7.96 -2.21
C GLU A 92 12.74 -9.45 -2.50
N ALA A 93 13.95 -9.95 -2.32
CA ALA A 93 14.26 -11.37 -2.48
C ALA A 93 13.48 -12.30 -1.50
N ARG A 94 13.13 -11.80 -0.31
CA ARG A 94 12.28 -12.56 0.63
C ARG A 94 10.83 -12.57 0.17
N VAL A 95 10.31 -11.43 -0.32
CA VAL A 95 8.97 -11.31 -0.87
C VAL A 95 8.81 -12.23 -2.09
N GLU A 96 9.78 -12.22 -3.01
CA GLU A 96 9.76 -13.07 -4.20
C GLU A 96 9.79 -14.56 -3.83
N ARG A 97 10.63 -14.96 -2.86
CA ARG A 97 10.65 -16.35 -2.37
C ARG A 97 9.33 -16.77 -1.73
N LEU A 98 8.68 -15.85 -1.01
CA LEU A 98 7.37 -16.10 -0.42
C LEU A 98 6.32 -16.31 -1.52
N ALA A 99 6.27 -15.43 -2.53
CA ALA A 99 5.35 -15.53 -3.65
C ALA A 99 5.51 -16.87 -4.37
N ASN A 100 6.75 -17.23 -4.75
CA ASN A 100 7.05 -18.50 -5.40
C ASN A 100 6.65 -19.73 -4.54
N ALA A 101 6.83 -19.66 -3.22
CA ALA A 101 6.47 -20.76 -2.33
C ALA A 101 4.95 -20.92 -2.21
N LEU A 102 4.21 -19.80 -2.20
CA LEU A 102 2.74 -19.83 -2.13
C LEU A 102 2.11 -20.25 -3.46
N GLU A 103 2.69 -19.87 -4.59
CA GLU A 103 2.24 -20.31 -5.92
C GLU A 103 2.40 -21.83 -6.13
N GLN A 104 3.41 -22.42 -5.49
CA GLN A 104 3.64 -23.87 -5.53
C GLN A 104 2.81 -24.65 -4.50
N ALA A 105 2.14 -23.97 -3.58
CA ALA A 105 1.27 -24.60 -2.61
C ALA A 105 -0.01 -25.08 -3.31
N GLU A 106 -0.30 -26.37 -3.23
CA GLU A 106 -1.54 -26.93 -3.78
C GLU A 106 -2.75 -26.32 -3.04
N PRO A 107 -3.76 -25.80 -3.79
CA PRO A 107 -4.99 -25.34 -3.16
C PRO A 107 -5.66 -26.49 -2.41
N VAL A 108 -6.15 -26.23 -1.22
CA VAL A 108 -7.03 -27.17 -0.51
C VAL A 108 -8.40 -27.06 -1.17
N GLU A 109 -8.82 -28.10 -1.89
CA GLU A 109 -10.14 -28.13 -2.52
C GLU A 109 -11.23 -28.00 -1.43
N PRO A 110 -12.19 -27.06 -1.58
CA PRO A 110 -13.35 -27.04 -0.73
C PRO A 110 -14.18 -28.30 -0.92
N ALA A 111 -14.81 -28.79 0.14
CA ALA A 111 -15.69 -29.96 0.07
C ALA A 111 -16.81 -29.74 -0.96
N ASP A 112 -17.09 -30.76 -1.78
CA ASP A 112 -17.84 -30.81 -3.04
C ASP A 112 -19.30 -30.27 -3.05
N ASP A 113 -19.79 -29.53 -2.07
CA ASP A 113 -21.21 -29.15 -1.95
C ASP A 113 -21.49 -27.64 -1.68
N GLU A 114 -20.52 -26.74 -1.92
CA GLU A 114 -20.82 -25.31 -1.74
C GLU A 114 -21.26 -24.68 -3.07
N GLU A 115 -22.56 -24.37 -3.19
CA GLU A 115 -23.06 -23.45 -4.22
C GLU A 115 -22.23 -22.14 -4.17
N PRO A 116 -21.96 -21.48 -5.33
CA PRO A 116 -21.21 -20.23 -5.34
C PRO A 116 -21.93 -19.18 -4.48
N VAL A 117 -21.48 -19.06 -3.26
CA VAL A 117 -21.97 -18.07 -2.31
C VAL A 117 -21.60 -16.69 -2.86
N GLN A 118 -22.55 -15.77 -2.85
CA GLN A 118 -22.29 -14.37 -3.15
C GLN A 118 -21.39 -13.80 -2.06
N GLU A 119 -20.09 -13.79 -2.31
CA GLU A 119 -19.11 -13.41 -1.32
C GLU A 119 -18.96 -11.89 -1.28
N VAL A 120 -19.08 -11.35 -0.09
CA VAL A 120 -18.71 -9.96 0.23
C VAL A 120 -17.67 -10.01 1.33
N TRP A 121 -16.51 -9.48 1.02
CA TRP A 121 -15.37 -9.46 1.93
C TRP A 121 -15.14 -8.05 2.46
N SER A 122 -14.73 -7.92 3.72
CA SER A 122 -14.27 -6.67 4.30
C SER A 122 -12.74 -6.63 4.33
N MET A 123 -12.18 -5.44 4.13
CA MET A 123 -10.74 -5.18 4.23
C MET A 123 -10.51 -3.87 4.98
N SER A 124 -9.35 -3.78 5.64
CA SER A 124 -8.92 -2.59 6.38
C SER A 124 -7.48 -2.25 5.99
N GLY A 125 -7.18 -0.96 5.99
CA GLY A 125 -5.85 -0.42 5.68
C GLY A 125 -5.73 0.11 4.27
N THR A 126 -5.34 1.39 4.16
CA THR A 126 -5.28 2.15 2.91
C THR A 126 -4.39 1.48 1.86
N THR A 127 -3.21 0.99 2.24
CA THR A 127 -2.31 0.28 1.32
C THR A 127 -2.92 -1.03 0.79
N ALA A 128 -3.57 -1.83 1.64
CA ALA A 128 -4.19 -3.09 1.21
C ALA A 128 -5.35 -2.84 0.26
N ILE A 129 -6.16 -1.81 0.53
CA ILE A 129 -7.28 -1.40 -0.31
C ILE A 129 -6.79 -0.82 -1.64
N ALA A 130 -5.73 0.01 -1.62
CA ALA A 130 -5.09 0.53 -2.84
C ALA A 130 -4.57 -0.61 -3.72
N ASN A 131 -3.83 -1.57 -3.16
CA ASN A 131 -3.32 -2.72 -3.90
C ASN A 131 -4.45 -3.56 -4.53
N ARG A 132 -5.55 -3.78 -3.78
CA ARG A 132 -6.73 -4.50 -4.31
C ARG A 132 -7.38 -3.71 -5.44
N SER A 133 -7.54 -2.39 -5.28
CA SER A 133 -8.11 -1.51 -6.30
C SER A 133 -7.27 -1.52 -7.57
N ASN A 134 -5.94 -1.34 -7.45
CA ASN A 134 -5.03 -1.37 -8.58
C ASN A 134 -5.03 -2.71 -9.30
N LYS A 135 -5.10 -3.83 -8.55
CA LYS A 135 -5.21 -5.16 -9.15
C LYS A 135 -6.51 -5.32 -9.95
N LEU A 136 -7.66 -4.90 -9.40
CA LEU A 136 -8.94 -4.94 -10.11
C LEU A 136 -8.93 -4.09 -11.37
N ILE A 137 -8.34 -2.88 -11.30
CA ILE A 137 -8.19 -1.99 -12.44
C ILE A 137 -7.31 -2.65 -13.52
N THR A 138 -6.15 -3.15 -13.15
CA THR A 138 -5.20 -3.77 -14.09
C THR A 138 -5.79 -5.01 -14.80
N ASP A 139 -6.67 -5.74 -14.12
CA ASP A 139 -7.32 -6.94 -14.67
C ASP A 139 -8.60 -6.61 -15.47
N ALA A 140 -8.97 -5.32 -15.60
CA ALA A 140 -10.16 -4.90 -16.32
C ALA A 140 -10.07 -5.19 -17.83
N SER A 141 -11.18 -5.62 -18.42
CA SER A 141 -11.27 -5.99 -19.82
C SER A 141 -12.34 -5.22 -20.62
N GLU A 142 -13.33 -4.63 -19.97
CA GLU A 142 -14.43 -3.93 -20.64
C GLU A 142 -14.61 -2.51 -20.11
N GLU A 143 -14.75 -2.33 -18.80
CA GLU A 143 -15.16 -1.06 -18.21
C GLU A 143 -14.59 -0.87 -16.80
N VAL A 144 -14.07 0.31 -16.52
CA VAL A 144 -13.71 0.78 -15.18
C VAL A 144 -14.51 2.02 -14.84
N VAL A 145 -15.32 1.96 -13.78
CA VAL A 145 -15.99 3.13 -13.18
C VAL A 145 -15.42 3.35 -11.79
N LEU A 146 -14.75 4.46 -11.58
CA LEU A 146 -14.13 4.83 -10.32
C LEU A 146 -14.66 6.18 -9.85
N VAL A 147 -15.17 6.25 -8.63
CA VAL A 147 -15.44 7.53 -7.95
C VAL A 147 -14.44 7.69 -6.82
N ILE A 148 -13.74 8.82 -6.81
CA ILE A 148 -12.76 9.20 -5.79
C ILE A 148 -13.37 10.25 -4.89
N GLY A 149 -13.43 9.94 -3.58
CA GLY A 149 -14.05 10.78 -2.57
C GLY A 149 -13.07 11.68 -1.81
N ASP A 150 -11.77 11.39 -1.87
CA ASP A 150 -10.74 12.15 -1.18
C ASP A 150 -9.47 12.28 -2.04
N ASP A 151 -8.88 13.46 -2.05
CA ASP A 151 -7.72 13.80 -2.88
C ASP A 151 -6.48 12.94 -2.53
N SER A 152 -6.35 12.52 -1.26
CA SER A 152 -5.24 11.67 -0.80
C SER A 152 -5.22 10.28 -1.43
N LEU A 153 -6.33 9.86 -2.04
CA LEU A 153 -6.46 8.57 -2.70
C LEU A 153 -6.01 8.59 -4.18
N LEU A 154 -5.76 9.77 -4.75
CA LEU A 154 -5.21 9.93 -6.10
C LEU A 154 -3.68 9.82 -6.04
N THR A 155 -3.18 8.60 -5.83
CA THR A 155 -1.75 8.32 -5.73
C THR A 155 -1.11 8.07 -7.10
N ASP A 156 0.22 8.23 -7.19
CA ASP A 156 0.97 7.97 -8.42
C ASP A 156 0.74 6.54 -8.93
N GLU A 157 0.67 5.54 -8.03
CA GLU A 157 0.43 4.14 -8.37
C GLU A 157 -0.97 3.93 -8.97
N LEU A 158 -1.99 4.65 -8.47
CA LEU A 158 -3.33 4.60 -9.04
C LEU A 158 -3.36 5.24 -10.42
N ILE A 159 -2.72 6.40 -10.57
CA ILE A 159 -2.60 7.12 -11.84
C ILE A 159 -1.90 6.23 -12.89
N ASP A 160 -0.78 5.59 -12.52
CA ASP A 160 -0.05 4.68 -13.39
C ASP A 160 -0.90 3.46 -13.79
N SER A 161 -1.65 2.88 -12.86
CA SER A 161 -2.54 1.75 -13.13
C SER A 161 -3.66 2.12 -14.12
N LEU A 162 -4.24 3.31 -13.98
CA LEU A 162 -5.30 3.81 -14.86
C LEU A 162 -4.77 4.21 -16.24
N ASN A 163 -3.60 4.83 -16.31
CA ASN A 163 -2.96 5.18 -17.59
C ASN A 163 -2.42 3.95 -18.33
N GLY A 164 -2.15 2.86 -17.63
CA GLY A 164 -1.69 1.57 -18.18
C GLY A 164 -2.79 0.68 -18.73
N LEU A 165 -4.06 1.08 -18.64
CA LEU A 165 -5.18 0.32 -19.18
C LEU A 165 -5.14 0.22 -20.70
N ASP A 166 -5.67 -0.90 -21.22
CA ASP A 166 -5.87 -1.05 -22.66
C ASP A 166 -6.81 0.09 -23.16
N PRO A 167 -6.47 0.76 -24.27
CA PRO A 167 -7.32 1.81 -24.86
C PRO A 167 -8.74 1.37 -25.23
N GLU A 168 -9.02 0.07 -25.32
CA GLU A 168 -10.36 -0.46 -25.56
C GLU A 168 -11.22 -0.53 -24.30
N VAL A 169 -10.65 -0.37 -23.10
CA VAL A 169 -11.38 -0.34 -21.84
C VAL A 169 -12.04 1.03 -21.63
N ASP A 170 -13.34 1.04 -21.43
CA ASP A 170 -14.09 2.27 -21.13
C ASP A 170 -13.74 2.76 -19.72
N LEU A 171 -13.06 3.91 -19.61
CA LEU A 171 -12.61 4.49 -18.34
C LEU A 171 -13.44 5.72 -17.96
N LEU A 172 -14.22 5.61 -16.88
CA LEU A 172 -15.03 6.69 -16.32
C LEU A 172 -14.57 6.99 -14.89
N ILE A 173 -14.19 8.25 -14.61
CA ILE A 173 -13.74 8.66 -13.29
C ILE A 173 -14.57 9.82 -12.77
N GLY A 174 -15.25 9.58 -11.65
CA GLY A 174 -16.02 10.59 -10.92
C GLY A 174 -15.22 11.21 -9.79
N ALA A 175 -15.28 12.51 -9.66
CA ALA A 175 -14.76 13.27 -8.54
C ALA A 175 -15.89 13.83 -7.68
N VAL A 176 -15.64 14.05 -6.40
CA VAL A 176 -16.61 14.71 -5.51
C VAL A 176 -16.44 16.22 -5.48
N THR A 177 -15.35 16.77 -6.02
CA THR A 177 -15.09 18.21 -6.12
C THR A 177 -14.59 18.58 -7.52
N GLU A 178 -14.84 19.82 -7.93
CA GLU A 178 -14.32 20.37 -9.21
C GLU A 178 -12.77 20.40 -9.23
N SER A 179 -12.15 20.65 -8.07
CA SER A 179 -10.68 20.63 -7.95
C SER A 179 -10.11 19.26 -8.25
N LEU A 180 -10.70 18.22 -7.66
CA LEU A 180 -10.27 16.84 -7.86
C LEU A 180 -10.55 16.37 -9.30
N GLU A 181 -11.69 16.76 -9.88
CA GLU A 181 -12.01 16.49 -11.29
C GLU A 181 -10.93 17.07 -12.22
N THR A 182 -10.49 18.30 -11.96
CA THR A 182 -9.43 18.94 -12.75
C THR A 182 -8.11 18.19 -12.62
N GLN A 183 -7.72 17.80 -11.42
CA GLN A 183 -6.49 17.01 -11.19
C GLN A 183 -6.54 15.66 -11.91
N ILE A 184 -7.68 14.96 -11.84
CA ILE A 184 -7.88 13.67 -12.52
C ILE A 184 -7.78 13.86 -14.04
N HIS A 185 -8.43 14.88 -14.58
CA HIS A 185 -8.40 15.16 -16.01
C HIS A 185 -6.98 15.46 -16.54
N GLU A 186 -6.18 16.19 -15.75
CA GLU A 186 -4.78 16.47 -16.07
C GLU A 186 -3.88 15.23 -15.97
N ALA A 187 -4.09 14.40 -14.95
CA ALA A 187 -3.25 13.22 -14.69
C ALA A 187 -3.63 12.02 -15.57
N ILE A 188 -4.90 11.90 -15.99
CA ILE A 188 -5.44 10.73 -16.71
C ILE A 188 -6.23 11.22 -17.93
N PRO A 189 -5.54 11.66 -19.00
CA PRO A 189 -6.19 12.30 -20.16
C PRO A 189 -7.15 11.39 -20.94
N ASN A 190 -7.00 10.07 -20.83
CA ASN A 190 -7.85 9.09 -21.53
C ASN A 190 -9.17 8.80 -20.79
N ALA A 191 -9.33 9.30 -19.56
CA ALA A 191 -10.53 9.08 -18.79
C ALA A 191 -11.65 10.05 -19.19
N THR A 192 -12.88 9.57 -19.21
CA THR A 192 -14.07 10.42 -19.18
C THR A 192 -14.32 10.84 -17.73
N THR A 193 -14.11 12.12 -17.39
CA THR A 193 -14.30 12.65 -16.05
C THR A 193 -15.69 13.24 -15.85
N PHE A 194 -16.21 13.19 -14.63
CA PHE A 194 -17.49 13.78 -14.26
C PHE A 194 -17.55 14.13 -12.77
N LEU A 195 -18.38 15.12 -12.41
CA LEU A 195 -18.74 15.38 -11.02
C LEU A 195 -19.78 14.36 -10.56
N SER A 196 -19.46 13.60 -9.52
CA SER A 196 -20.29 12.48 -9.08
C SER A 196 -21.59 12.88 -8.39
N GLY A 197 -21.74 14.14 -7.98
CA GLY A 197 -22.90 14.60 -7.20
C GLY A 197 -23.03 13.94 -5.81
N LEU A 198 -21.98 13.29 -5.33
CA LEU A 198 -21.93 12.60 -4.05
C LEU A 198 -21.43 13.50 -2.90
N ASP A 199 -21.42 14.83 -3.07
CA ASP A 199 -21.00 15.78 -2.04
C ASP A 199 -21.74 15.57 -0.70
N TRP A 200 -22.98 15.12 -0.77
CA TRP A 200 -23.81 14.79 0.40
C TRP A 200 -23.28 13.60 1.20
N LEU A 201 -22.44 12.74 0.60
CA LEU A 201 -21.79 11.62 1.28
C LEU A 201 -20.48 12.02 2.00
N ARG A 202 -19.96 13.21 1.74
CA ARG A 202 -18.84 13.79 2.50
C ARG A 202 -19.28 14.48 3.77
N ASN A 203 -20.49 15.06 3.77
CA ASN A 203 -21.03 15.83 4.87
C ASN A 203 -22.27 15.11 5.40
N GLY A 204 -22.07 14.03 6.18
CA GLY A 204 -23.19 13.36 6.86
C GLY A 204 -23.79 14.27 7.91
N ASP A 205 -25.04 14.70 7.74
CA ASP A 205 -25.82 15.34 8.80
C ASP A 205 -26.08 14.32 9.93
N GLY A 206 -25.13 14.19 10.85
CA GLY A 206 -25.25 13.57 12.19
C GLY A 206 -25.20 12.04 12.20
N ILE A 207 -24.30 11.46 12.80
CA ILE A 207 -23.98 10.24 13.53
C ILE A 207 -22.50 9.87 13.31
N ASP A 208 -21.91 10.11 12.11
CA ASP A 208 -20.50 9.86 11.83
C ASP A 208 -19.86 11.05 11.04
N GLU A 209 -19.72 12.20 11.69
CA GLU A 209 -19.13 13.42 11.09
C GLU A 209 -17.68 13.25 10.59
N HIS A 210 -17.04 12.11 10.87
CA HIS A 210 -15.64 11.83 10.53
C HIS A 210 -15.44 10.81 9.42
N LEU A 211 -16.51 10.21 8.87
CA LEU A 211 -16.40 9.22 7.80
C LEU A 211 -16.81 9.82 6.46
N ALA A 212 -15.92 9.73 5.48
CA ALA A 212 -16.20 10.08 4.10
C ALA A 212 -16.17 8.82 3.20
N ILE A 213 -16.82 8.87 2.05
CA ILE A 213 -16.57 7.87 1.01
C ILE A 213 -15.12 8.04 0.56
N GLY A 214 -14.37 6.95 0.57
CA GLY A 214 -13.02 6.90 0.03
C GLY A 214 -13.07 6.70 -1.49
N ARG A 215 -13.42 5.51 -1.90
CA ARG A 215 -13.56 5.14 -3.32
C ARG A 215 -14.76 4.21 -3.55
N LEU A 216 -15.37 4.37 -4.73
CA LEU A 216 -16.31 3.41 -5.27
C LEU A 216 -15.76 2.96 -6.63
N LEU A 217 -15.34 1.71 -6.72
CA LEU A 217 -14.78 1.10 -7.92
C LEU A 217 -15.71 -0.02 -8.40
N LEU A 218 -16.09 0.04 -9.66
CA LEU A 218 -16.82 -1.02 -10.37
C LEU A 218 -16.00 -1.41 -11.60
N VAL A 219 -15.72 -2.70 -11.76
CA VAL A 219 -14.94 -3.24 -12.87
C VAL A 219 -15.75 -4.30 -13.59
N ASP A 220 -15.80 -4.19 -14.93
CA ASP A 220 -16.45 -5.14 -15.86
C ASP A 220 -17.88 -5.51 -15.43
N ARG A 221 -18.55 -4.62 -14.70
CA ARG A 221 -19.90 -4.84 -14.15
C ARG A 221 -20.04 -6.08 -13.26
N SER A 222 -18.94 -6.67 -12.86
CA SER A 222 -18.87 -7.95 -12.14
C SER A 222 -18.14 -7.87 -10.81
N SER A 223 -17.30 -6.86 -10.60
CA SER A 223 -16.56 -6.66 -9.36
C SER A 223 -16.79 -5.27 -8.80
N ILE A 224 -16.99 -5.17 -7.50
CA ILE A 224 -17.20 -3.89 -6.82
C ILE A 224 -16.32 -3.79 -5.59
N LEU A 225 -15.74 -2.62 -5.35
CA LEU A 225 -15.09 -2.24 -4.11
C LEU A 225 -15.63 -0.86 -3.68
N VAL A 226 -16.10 -0.79 -2.45
CA VAL A 226 -16.57 0.48 -1.85
C VAL A 226 -15.81 0.69 -0.55
N SER A 227 -15.21 1.85 -0.39
CA SER A 227 -14.50 2.19 0.84
C SER A 227 -15.02 3.45 1.50
N THR A 228 -14.80 3.52 2.79
CA THR A 228 -14.92 4.71 3.62
C THR A 228 -13.53 5.08 4.16
N ILE A 229 -13.28 6.37 4.31
CA ILE A 229 -12.03 6.90 4.82
C ILE A 229 -12.31 7.88 5.95
N VAL A 230 -11.42 7.90 6.96
CA VAL A 230 -11.36 8.95 7.98
C VAL A 230 -10.33 9.98 7.50
N PRO A 231 -10.71 11.16 7.02
CA PRO A 231 -9.79 12.11 6.40
C PRO A 231 -8.64 12.56 7.31
N ASP A 232 -8.90 12.64 8.63
CA ASP A 232 -7.91 13.12 9.60
C ASP A 232 -6.78 12.10 9.86
N THR A 233 -7.05 10.80 9.75
CA THR A 233 -6.09 9.72 10.04
C THR A 233 -5.71 8.92 8.79
N ASN A 234 -6.39 9.13 7.66
CA ASN A 234 -6.29 8.32 6.44
C ASN A 234 -6.56 6.81 6.67
N GLU A 235 -7.29 6.48 7.75
CA GLU A 235 -7.74 5.11 7.96
C GLU A 235 -8.85 4.76 6.98
N GLU A 236 -8.63 3.76 6.15
CA GLU A 236 -9.57 3.30 5.14
C GLU A 236 -10.10 1.91 5.46
N GLN A 237 -11.41 1.71 5.29
CA GLN A 237 -12.08 0.42 5.38
C GLN A 237 -12.90 0.21 4.10
N ALA A 238 -12.91 -1.01 3.58
CA ALA A 238 -13.62 -1.33 2.36
C ALA A 238 -14.41 -2.63 2.46
N ILE A 239 -15.47 -2.71 1.66
CA ILE A 239 -16.11 -3.95 1.28
C ILE A 239 -15.84 -4.23 -0.19
N PHE A 240 -15.60 -5.50 -0.49
CA PHE A 240 -15.33 -5.99 -1.84
C PHE A 240 -16.24 -7.18 -2.13
N GLY A 241 -16.79 -7.22 -3.33
CA GLY A 241 -17.63 -8.33 -3.78
C GLY A 241 -17.52 -8.59 -5.27
N GLY A 242 -17.70 -9.85 -5.66
CA GLY A 242 -17.69 -10.29 -7.05
C GLY A 242 -18.97 -11.05 -7.45
N GLY A 243 -19.19 -11.18 -8.76
CA GLY A 243 -20.26 -11.96 -9.37
C GLY A 243 -21.52 -11.17 -9.75
N PHE A 244 -22.03 -11.42 -10.95
CA PHE A 244 -23.17 -10.68 -11.56
C PHE A 244 -24.47 -10.70 -10.75
N ARG A 245 -24.64 -11.63 -9.81
CA ARG A 245 -25.83 -11.76 -8.96
C ARG A 245 -25.66 -11.11 -7.59
N ASN A 246 -24.51 -10.53 -7.31
CA ASN A 246 -24.24 -9.86 -6.04
C ASN A 246 -25.16 -8.64 -5.92
N GLY A 247 -25.98 -8.58 -4.86
CA GLY A 247 -26.94 -7.50 -4.63
C GLY A 247 -26.27 -6.13 -4.52
N LEU A 248 -25.05 -6.05 -3.98
CA LEU A 248 -24.27 -4.83 -3.89
C LEU A 248 -23.92 -4.31 -5.29
N ILE A 249 -23.48 -5.18 -6.20
CA ILE A 249 -23.18 -4.83 -7.59
C ILE A 249 -24.43 -4.34 -8.31
N VAL A 250 -25.56 -5.05 -8.13
CA VAL A 250 -26.83 -4.67 -8.77
C VAL A 250 -27.32 -3.30 -8.30
N ILE A 251 -27.22 -3.01 -7.00
CA ILE A 251 -27.62 -1.72 -6.42
C ILE A 251 -26.68 -0.62 -6.93
N SER A 252 -25.36 -0.82 -6.85
CA SER A 252 -24.37 0.19 -7.29
C SER A 252 -24.51 0.51 -8.77
N ARG A 253 -24.70 -0.50 -9.62
CA ARG A 253 -24.97 -0.28 -11.05
C ARG A 253 -26.25 0.54 -11.28
N ARG A 254 -27.29 0.31 -10.52
CA ARG A 254 -28.52 1.09 -10.65
C ARG A 254 -28.35 2.53 -10.16
N LEU A 255 -27.60 2.75 -9.07
CA LEU A 255 -27.28 4.08 -8.58
C LEU A 255 -26.44 4.84 -9.60
N LEU A 256 -25.40 4.20 -10.15
CA LEU A 256 -24.55 4.78 -11.21
C LEU A 256 -25.39 5.10 -12.47
N ALA A 257 -26.30 4.23 -12.86
CA ALA A 257 -27.14 4.45 -14.04
C ALA A 257 -28.23 5.53 -13.86
N GLN A 258 -28.64 5.82 -12.63
CA GLN A 258 -29.76 6.75 -12.38
C GLN A 258 -29.35 8.20 -12.07
N GLY A 259 -28.09 8.47 -11.78
CA GLY A 259 -27.74 9.84 -11.38
C GLY A 259 -26.27 10.13 -11.19
N LEU A 260 -25.41 9.12 -11.23
CA LEU A 260 -23.98 9.31 -11.04
C LEU A 260 -23.20 9.42 -12.38
N LEU A 261 -23.80 8.93 -13.47
CA LEU A 261 -23.23 9.13 -14.81
C LEU A 261 -23.89 10.35 -15.45
N PRO A 262 -23.12 11.24 -16.14
CA PRO A 262 -23.72 12.30 -16.90
C PRO A 262 -24.71 11.69 -17.88
N GLN A 263 -25.97 12.15 -17.85
CA GLN A 263 -26.93 11.77 -18.87
C GLN A 263 -26.34 12.21 -20.21
N ARG A 264 -25.92 11.28 -21.04
CA ARG A 264 -25.68 11.54 -22.46
C ARG A 264 -26.98 12.15 -22.99
N ASP A 265 -26.95 13.43 -23.30
CA ASP A 265 -28.09 14.09 -23.98
C ASP A 265 -28.29 13.38 -25.34
N PRO A 266 -29.42 12.66 -25.54
CA PRO A 266 -29.62 11.90 -26.76
C PRO A 266 -30.12 12.77 -27.92
N ARG A 267 -29.93 14.08 -27.89
CA ARG A 267 -30.35 14.94 -28.99
C ARG A 267 -29.20 15.17 -29.98
N PRO A 268 -29.24 14.51 -31.15
CA PRO A 268 -28.53 15.05 -32.32
C PRO A 268 -29.28 16.28 -32.79
N GLU A 269 -28.57 17.36 -33.01
CA GLU A 269 -29.06 18.41 -33.95
C GLU A 269 -29.06 17.89 -35.39
#